data_e84c660d8092e853899aa8306aa6d668
#
_entry.id   e84c660d8092e853899aa8306aa6d668
#
_cell.length_a   1.000
_cell.length_b   1.000
_cell.length_c   1.000
_cell.angle_alpha   90.00
_cell.angle_beta   90.00
_cell.angle_gamma   90.00
#
_symmetry.space_group_name_H-M   'P 1'
#
loop_
_entity.id
_entity.type
_entity.pdbx_description
1 polymer ?
#
loop_
_entity_poly.entity_id
_entity_poly.type
_entity_poly.pdbx_seq_one_letter_code
_entity_poly.pdbx_strand_id
1 'polypeptide(L)'
;MYAPSGRVPYAGPKRLHMILGLFFGVLACTWAFSGMLSMDPFPLSDDARIEGTINRALRGAPVRMDVFAVKLPAAALEEAGNLRVKKLELTSFDGEAVYLATEAPGRSRIIPMRRGPAVEFDRNRILDAVKRAVQPAILAETTSLTEYDAYYLDRRHERALPVLRVRLSDAEQSRVYIDPRNAQVVGSYSSRSWISRWLYHGLHSINLPWLYTHRPVWDVVVLALLGGGTALSVTSVILAGQLLRRTFARPR
;
A
#
# COMPACT_ATOMS: atom_id res chain seq x y z
N MET A 1 55.46 -19.94 -2.64
CA MET A 1 54.40 -20.92 -2.97
C MET A 1 53.19 -20.66 -2.03
N TYR A 2 52.14 -20.17 -2.57
CA TYR A 2 50.89 -19.93 -1.81
C TYR A 2 50.05 -21.20 -1.91
N ALA A 3 49.99 -21.95 -0.82
CA ALA A 3 49.08 -23.10 -0.74
C ALA A 3 47.66 -22.59 -0.43
N PRO A 4 46.68 -22.75 -1.29
CA PRO A 4 45.32 -22.39 -0.99
C PRO A 4 44.68 -23.48 -0.13
N SER A 5 44.87 -23.40 1.18
CA SER A 5 44.15 -24.24 2.15
C SER A 5 42.80 -23.64 2.49
N GLY A 6 41.86 -23.76 1.58
CA GLY A 6 40.48 -23.36 1.84
C GLY A 6 39.79 -22.82 0.58
N ARG A 7 38.50 -23.10 0.48
CA ARG A 7 37.64 -22.64 -0.67
C ARG A 7 37.54 -21.11 -0.81
N VAL A 8 38.03 -20.35 0.17
CA VAL A 8 38.02 -18.87 0.17
C VAL A 8 39.44 -18.35 0.34
N PRO A 9 40.02 -17.67 -0.67
CA PRO A 9 41.45 -17.34 -0.75
C PRO A 9 41.90 -16.17 0.15
N TYR A 10 41.02 -15.60 0.99
CA TYR A 10 41.30 -14.43 1.83
C TYR A 10 41.30 -14.80 3.33
N ALA A 11 41.94 -13.94 4.16
CA ALA A 11 41.94 -14.03 5.61
C ALA A 11 41.41 -12.73 6.24
N GLY A 12 40.95 -12.81 7.51
CA GLY A 12 40.49 -11.68 8.28
C GLY A 12 39.30 -10.93 7.66
N PRO A 13 39.27 -9.60 7.76
CA PRO A 13 38.15 -8.77 7.28
C PRO A 13 37.81 -8.98 5.80
N LYS A 14 38.80 -9.25 4.96
CA LYS A 14 38.57 -9.53 3.52
C LYS A 14 37.79 -10.81 3.30
N ARG A 15 38.08 -11.87 4.05
CA ARG A 15 37.35 -13.12 3.96
C ARG A 15 35.89 -12.93 4.39
N LEU A 16 35.69 -12.24 5.52
CA LEU A 16 34.35 -11.95 6.02
C LEU A 16 33.54 -11.12 5.01
N HIS A 17 34.13 -10.06 4.48
CA HIS A 17 33.49 -9.23 3.46
C HIS A 17 33.11 -10.01 2.20
N MET A 18 33.97 -10.91 1.74
CA MET A 18 33.68 -11.74 0.58
C MET A 18 32.51 -12.72 0.85
N ILE A 19 32.49 -13.35 2.02
CA ILE A 19 31.39 -14.24 2.40
C ILE A 19 30.08 -13.46 2.51
N LEU A 20 30.08 -12.33 3.22
CA LEU A 20 28.90 -11.46 3.33
C LEU A 20 28.46 -10.93 1.95
N GLY A 21 29.41 -10.56 1.10
CA GLY A 21 29.12 -10.11 -0.27
C GLY A 21 28.46 -11.17 -1.13
N LEU A 22 28.85 -12.44 -0.97
CA LEU A 22 28.24 -13.54 -1.69
C LEU A 22 26.75 -13.73 -1.31
N PHE A 23 26.43 -13.61 -0.01
CA PHE A 23 25.05 -13.83 0.48
C PHE A 23 24.18 -12.56 0.40
N PHE A 24 24.75 -11.40 0.71
CA PHE A 24 23.99 -10.15 0.87
C PHE A 24 24.28 -9.09 -0.17
N GLY A 25 25.30 -9.28 -1.02
CA GLY A 25 25.71 -8.28 -2.02
C GLY A 25 24.62 -8.03 -3.07
N VAL A 26 24.04 -9.09 -3.62
CA VAL A 26 22.93 -8.97 -4.58
C VAL A 26 21.75 -8.25 -3.94
N LEU A 27 21.40 -8.60 -2.70
CA LEU A 27 20.33 -7.94 -1.97
C LEU A 27 20.62 -6.45 -1.75
N ALA A 28 21.86 -6.09 -1.36
CA ALA A 28 22.24 -4.69 -1.17
C ALA A 28 22.11 -3.88 -2.48
N CYS A 29 22.53 -4.46 -3.61
CA CYS A 29 22.37 -3.83 -4.93
C CYS A 29 20.89 -3.69 -5.31
N THR A 30 20.09 -4.75 -5.12
CA THR A 30 18.66 -4.71 -5.44
C THR A 30 17.92 -3.74 -4.54
N TRP A 31 18.29 -3.59 -3.28
CA TRP A 31 17.71 -2.61 -2.38
C TRP A 31 18.04 -1.18 -2.77
N ALA A 32 19.30 -0.90 -3.16
CA ALA A 32 19.69 0.42 -3.68
C ALA A 32 18.89 0.77 -4.93
N PHE A 33 18.80 -0.17 -5.89
CA PHE A 33 18.02 0.01 -7.12
C PHE A 33 16.52 0.20 -6.85
N SER A 34 15.91 -0.68 -6.05
CA SER A 34 14.48 -0.61 -5.76
C SER A 34 14.12 0.59 -4.86
N GLY A 35 15.06 1.05 -4.02
CA GLY A 35 14.92 2.29 -3.25
C GLY A 35 14.83 3.54 -4.15
N MET A 36 15.56 3.57 -5.25
CA MET A 36 15.43 4.63 -6.25
C MET A 36 14.01 4.72 -6.81
N LEU A 37 13.33 3.58 -7.00
CA LEU A 37 11.96 3.54 -7.49
C LEU A 37 10.94 4.12 -6.50
N SER A 38 11.28 4.24 -5.21
CA SER A 38 10.42 4.89 -4.22
C SER A 38 10.22 6.38 -4.44
N MET A 39 11.16 7.00 -5.17
CA MET A 39 11.09 8.42 -5.54
C MET A 39 10.15 8.68 -6.72
N ASP A 40 9.51 7.62 -7.24
CA ASP A 40 8.66 7.65 -8.45
C ASP A 40 9.29 8.47 -9.61
N PRO A 41 10.54 8.15 -9.99
CA PRO A 41 11.27 8.93 -11.00
C PRO A 41 10.61 8.86 -12.38
N PHE A 42 9.73 7.90 -12.57
CA PHE A 42 8.94 7.72 -13.78
C PHE A 42 7.48 7.56 -13.36
N PRO A 43 6.62 8.60 -13.51
CA PRO A 43 5.19 8.47 -13.24
C PRO A 43 4.56 7.53 -14.27
N LEU A 44 4.60 6.22 -13.96
CA LEU A 44 4.20 5.16 -14.88
C LEU A 44 2.73 4.82 -14.80
N SER A 45 2.01 5.27 -13.74
CA SER A 45 0.62 4.91 -13.54
C SER A 45 -0.30 6.12 -13.43
N ASP A 46 -1.52 5.96 -13.95
CA ASP A 46 -2.63 6.92 -13.82
C ASP A 46 -3.55 6.59 -12.63
N ASP A 47 -3.08 5.77 -11.68
CA ASP A 47 -3.91 5.25 -10.59
C ASP A 47 -4.58 6.37 -9.78
N ALA A 48 -3.84 7.42 -9.42
CA ALA A 48 -4.39 8.56 -8.69
C ALA A 48 -5.49 9.31 -9.48
N ARG A 49 -5.38 9.37 -10.80
CA ARG A 49 -6.39 9.97 -11.68
C ARG A 49 -7.66 9.12 -11.72
N ILE A 50 -7.52 7.81 -11.83
CA ILE A 50 -8.63 6.84 -11.81
C ILE A 50 -9.33 6.92 -10.45
N GLU A 51 -8.59 6.87 -9.35
CA GLU A 51 -9.13 7.04 -7.99
C GLU A 51 -9.90 8.35 -7.83
N GLY A 52 -9.32 9.46 -8.24
CA GLY A 52 -9.96 10.77 -8.16
C GLY A 52 -11.24 10.85 -8.97
N THR A 53 -11.27 10.23 -10.16
CA THR A 53 -12.44 10.21 -11.05
C THR A 53 -13.56 9.38 -10.44
N ILE A 54 -13.26 8.18 -9.95
CA ILE A 54 -14.24 7.29 -9.31
C ILE A 54 -14.75 7.89 -8.00
N ASN A 55 -13.87 8.40 -7.14
CA ASN A 55 -14.27 9.03 -5.88
C ASN A 55 -15.20 10.22 -6.11
N ARG A 56 -14.96 11.02 -7.16
CA ARG A 56 -15.84 12.13 -7.54
C ARG A 56 -17.21 11.62 -8.00
N ALA A 57 -17.25 10.55 -8.78
CA ALA A 57 -18.50 9.95 -9.24
C ALA A 57 -19.30 9.31 -8.09
N LEU A 58 -18.60 8.66 -7.16
CA LEU A 58 -19.22 8.09 -5.95
C LEU A 58 -19.85 9.17 -5.07
N ARG A 59 -19.22 10.33 -4.94
CA ARG A 59 -19.79 11.48 -4.23
C ARG A 59 -20.97 12.11 -4.98
N GLY A 60 -20.94 12.07 -6.30
CA GLY A 60 -21.96 12.71 -7.16
C GLY A 60 -21.83 14.24 -7.19
N ALA A 61 -22.94 14.93 -7.44
CA ALA A 61 -22.96 16.39 -7.44
C ALA A 61 -22.61 16.98 -6.07
N PRO A 62 -21.95 18.16 -6.02
CA PRO A 62 -21.67 18.84 -4.76
C PRO A 62 -22.95 19.09 -3.96
N VAL A 63 -22.93 18.69 -2.68
CA VAL A 63 -24.06 18.89 -1.78
C VAL A 63 -23.93 20.24 -1.10
N ARG A 64 -25.01 20.99 -1.07
CA ARG A 64 -25.10 22.27 -0.36
C ARG A 64 -25.14 22.04 1.14
N MET A 65 -24.46 22.90 1.91
CA MET A 65 -24.36 22.76 3.36
C MET A 65 -25.70 22.94 4.08
N ASP A 66 -26.65 23.70 3.50
CA ASP A 66 -27.98 23.89 4.04
C ASP A 66 -28.82 22.61 4.11
N VAL A 67 -28.51 21.62 3.28
CA VAL A 67 -29.15 20.29 3.32
C VAL A 67 -28.89 19.60 4.67
N PHE A 68 -27.76 19.85 5.30
CA PHE A 68 -27.43 19.27 6.61
C PHE A 68 -28.20 19.91 7.77
N ALA A 69 -28.88 21.04 7.54
CA ALA A 69 -29.79 21.63 8.52
C ALA A 69 -31.06 20.78 8.76
N VAL A 70 -31.39 19.86 7.84
CA VAL A 70 -32.51 18.92 7.99
C VAL A 70 -32.30 17.94 9.15
N LYS A 71 -31.05 17.54 9.40
CA LYS A 71 -30.68 16.68 10.52
C LYS A 71 -29.41 17.25 11.16
N LEU A 72 -29.54 17.72 12.40
CA LEU A 72 -28.40 18.28 13.12
C LEU A 72 -27.38 17.20 13.51
N PRO A 73 -26.08 17.53 13.68
CA PRO A 73 -25.07 16.57 14.10
C PRO A 73 -25.40 15.81 15.38
N ALA A 74 -26.09 16.45 16.35
CA ALA A 74 -26.50 15.79 17.57
C ALA A 74 -27.48 14.64 17.31
N ALA A 75 -28.50 14.86 16.46
CA ALA A 75 -29.43 13.80 16.05
C ALA A 75 -28.73 12.68 15.26
N ALA A 76 -27.75 13.04 14.44
CA ALA A 76 -26.95 12.04 13.73
C ALA A 76 -26.11 11.18 14.69
N LEU A 77 -25.57 11.75 15.77
CA LEU A 77 -24.85 11.01 16.79
C LEU A 77 -25.77 10.05 17.57
N GLU A 78 -27.02 10.46 17.86
CA GLU A 78 -28.00 9.58 18.46
C GLU A 78 -28.35 8.39 17.55
N GLU A 79 -28.52 8.62 16.25
CA GLU A 79 -28.77 7.56 15.27
C GLU A 79 -27.55 6.64 15.03
N ALA A 80 -26.34 7.07 15.38
CA ALA A 80 -25.17 6.21 15.37
C ALA A 80 -25.27 5.06 16.38
N GLY A 81 -26.15 5.18 17.37
CA GLY A 81 -26.48 4.15 18.34
C GLY A 81 -25.32 3.86 19.29
N ASN A 82 -24.91 2.59 19.38
CA ASN A 82 -23.86 2.13 20.28
C ASN A 82 -22.42 2.33 19.80
N LEU A 83 -22.22 3.02 18.66
CA LEU A 83 -20.88 3.36 18.18
C LEU A 83 -20.26 4.45 19.06
N ARG A 84 -19.02 4.23 19.50
CA ARG A 84 -18.19 5.28 20.11
C ARG A 84 -17.63 6.19 19.02
N VAL A 85 -18.43 7.09 18.51
CA VAL A 85 -18.07 7.94 17.38
C VAL A 85 -16.87 8.81 17.72
N LYS A 86 -15.76 8.62 17.01
CA LYS A 86 -14.54 9.44 17.08
C LYS A 86 -14.50 10.52 16.00
N LYS A 87 -15.16 10.26 14.88
CA LYS A 87 -15.21 11.15 13.73
C LYS A 87 -16.61 11.14 13.14
N LEU A 88 -17.17 12.34 12.93
CA LEU A 88 -18.41 12.54 12.21
C LEU A 88 -18.10 13.40 10.97
N GLU A 89 -18.21 12.83 9.80
CA GLU A 89 -17.96 13.51 8.52
C GLU A 89 -19.28 13.86 7.83
N LEU A 90 -19.33 15.08 7.32
CA LEU A 90 -20.35 15.51 6.36
C LEU A 90 -19.84 15.14 4.98
N THR A 91 -20.55 14.26 4.29
CA THR A 91 -20.17 13.79 2.97
C THR A 91 -21.38 13.60 2.06
N SER A 92 -21.14 13.12 0.86
CA SER A 92 -22.22 12.78 -0.07
C SER A 92 -21.96 11.42 -0.71
N PHE A 93 -23.02 10.75 -1.08
CA PHE A 93 -22.99 9.56 -1.91
C PHE A 93 -24.04 9.69 -3.00
N ASP A 94 -23.61 9.60 -4.26
CA ASP A 94 -24.46 9.75 -5.47
C ASP A 94 -25.35 11.01 -5.40
N GLY A 95 -24.77 12.12 -4.89
CA GLY A 95 -25.44 13.40 -4.70
C GLY A 95 -26.34 13.52 -3.48
N GLU A 96 -26.52 12.45 -2.68
CA GLU A 96 -27.28 12.49 -1.43
C GLU A 96 -26.36 12.85 -0.26
N ALA A 97 -26.77 13.84 0.55
CA ALA A 97 -26.05 14.22 1.77
C ALA A 97 -26.16 13.14 2.85
N VAL A 98 -25.06 12.80 3.48
CA VAL A 98 -25.00 11.82 4.56
C VAL A 98 -23.98 12.23 5.61
N TYR A 99 -24.21 11.86 6.86
CA TYR A 99 -23.16 11.78 7.85
C TYR A 99 -22.51 10.40 7.84
N LEU A 100 -21.20 10.37 7.92
CA LEU A 100 -20.43 9.15 8.16
C LEU A 100 -19.87 9.19 9.58
N ALA A 101 -20.44 8.41 10.47
CA ALA A 101 -19.97 8.25 11.84
C ALA A 101 -18.97 7.11 11.91
N THR A 102 -17.74 7.37 12.36
CA THR A 102 -16.65 6.40 12.39
C THR A 102 -16.10 6.26 13.79
N GLU A 103 -15.95 5.02 14.25
CA GLU A 103 -15.26 4.64 15.50
C GLU A 103 -13.84 4.17 15.23
N ALA A 104 -13.67 3.32 14.23
CA ALA A 104 -12.39 2.72 13.81
C ALA A 104 -12.48 2.28 12.33
N PRO A 105 -11.38 1.96 11.67
CA PRO A 105 -11.41 1.34 10.35
C PRO A 105 -12.35 0.13 10.32
N GLY A 106 -13.26 0.09 9.36
CA GLY A 106 -14.27 -0.96 9.25
C GLY A 106 -15.45 -0.89 10.25
N ARG A 107 -15.45 0.05 11.19
CA ARG A 107 -16.55 0.32 12.14
C ARG A 107 -17.10 1.71 11.92
N SER A 108 -18.03 1.83 10.99
CA SER A 108 -18.71 3.07 10.64
C SER A 108 -20.21 2.87 10.51
N ARG A 109 -20.95 3.97 10.52
CA ARG A 109 -22.38 4.01 10.23
C ARG A 109 -22.69 5.19 9.34
N ILE A 110 -23.48 4.91 8.33
CA ILE A 110 -23.97 5.90 7.38
C ILE A 110 -25.33 6.40 7.90
N ILE A 111 -25.49 7.70 8.00
CA ILE A 111 -26.69 8.34 8.51
C ILE A 111 -27.19 9.31 7.45
N PRO A 112 -28.09 8.85 6.55
CA PRO A 112 -28.71 9.71 5.53
C PRO A 112 -29.61 10.79 6.13
N MET A 113 -29.78 11.90 5.40
CA MET A 113 -30.64 13.00 5.87
C MET A 113 -32.09 12.59 6.07
N ARG A 114 -32.62 11.70 5.23
CA ARG A 114 -34.06 11.36 5.19
C ARG A 114 -34.39 9.89 5.42
N ARG A 115 -33.40 9.05 5.58
CA ARG A 115 -33.56 7.60 5.78
C ARG A 115 -32.94 7.16 7.09
N GLY A 116 -33.25 5.96 7.53
CA GLY A 116 -32.59 5.37 8.69
C GLY A 116 -31.12 5.05 8.43
N PRO A 117 -30.35 4.85 9.50
CA PRO A 117 -28.92 4.54 9.42
C PRO A 117 -28.66 3.20 8.74
N ALA A 118 -27.52 3.11 8.03
CA ALA A 118 -27.06 1.91 7.34
C ALA A 118 -25.59 1.61 7.66
N VAL A 119 -25.19 0.35 7.48
CA VAL A 119 -23.81 -0.09 7.71
C VAL A 119 -22.96 0.07 6.43
N GLU A 120 -23.57 -0.18 5.27
CA GLU A 120 -22.93 -0.09 3.95
C GLU A 120 -23.83 0.69 3.00
N PHE A 121 -23.20 1.33 2.02
CA PHE A 121 -23.92 1.87 0.87
C PHE A 121 -24.37 0.76 -0.07
N ASP A 122 -25.44 1.02 -0.83
CA ASP A 122 -25.93 0.07 -1.82
C ASP A 122 -24.87 -0.23 -2.88
N ARG A 123 -24.55 -1.51 -3.03
CA ARG A 123 -23.49 -1.99 -3.92
C ARG A 123 -23.80 -1.73 -5.38
N ASN A 124 -25.07 -1.86 -5.79
CA ASN A 124 -25.46 -1.61 -7.16
C ASN A 124 -25.30 -0.12 -7.49
N ARG A 125 -25.67 0.77 -6.59
CA ARG A 125 -25.44 2.22 -6.75
C ARG A 125 -23.95 2.56 -6.83
N ILE A 126 -23.09 1.90 -6.02
CA ILE A 126 -21.64 2.03 -6.13
C ILE A 126 -21.17 1.62 -7.53
N LEU A 127 -21.56 0.44 -7.99
CA LEU A 127 -21.15 -0.08 -9.29
C LEU A 127 -21.66 0.77 -10.46
N ASP A 128 -22.89 1.29 -10.37
CA ASP A 128 -23.44 2.16 -11.38
C ASP A 128 -22.72 3.52 -11.44
N ALA A 129 -22.32 4.07 -10.29
CA ALA A 129 -21.48 5.26 -10.23
C ALA A 129 -20.10 5.01 -10.87
N VAL A 130 -19.49 3.86 -10.58
CA VAL A 130 -18.22 3.46 -11.20
C VAL A 130 -18.37 3.30 -12.71
N LYS A 131 -19.42 2.60 -13.18
CA LYS A 131 -19.70 2.46 -14.63
C LYS A 131 -19.78 3.82 -15.34
N ARG A 132 -20.48 4.76 -14.75
CA ARG A 132 -20.58 6.12 -15.34
C ARG A 132 -19.23 6.82 -15.38
N ALA A 133 -18.40 6.63 -14.33
CA ALA A 133 -17.12 7.31 -14.19
C ALA A 133 -16.04 6.82 -15.16
N VAL A 134 -16.06 5.55 -15.52
CA VAL A 134 -14.96 4.91 -16.26
C VAL A 134 -15.21 4.81 -17.76
N GLN A 135 -16.36 5.27 -18.26
CA GLN A 135 -16.66 5.21 -19.69
C GLN A 135 -15.52 5.83 -20.53
N PRO A 136 -15.17 5.22 -21.68
CA PRO A 136 -15.84 4.10 -22.37
C PRO A 136 -15.46 2.71 -21.85
N ALA A 137 -14.58 2.57 -20.86
CA ALA A 137 -14.27 1.26 -20.26
C ALA A 137 -15.51 0.66 -19.57
N ILE A 138 -15.56 -0.67 -19.51
CA ILE A 138 -16.61 -1.40 -18.82
C ILE A 138 -16.08 -2.13 -17.59
N LEU A 139 -16.96 -2.53 -16.68
CA LEU A 139 -16.61 -3.39 -15.55
C LEU A 139 -16.47 -4.82 -16.08
N ALA A 140 -15.24 -5.30 -16.21
CA ALA A 140 -14.96 -6.65 -16.70
C ALA A 140 -15.24 -7.72 -15.63
N GLU A 141 -14.99 -7.37 -14.36
CA GLU A 141 -15.21 -8.29 -13.24
C GLU A 141 -15.50 -7.47 -11.98
N THR A 142 -16.41 -7.99 -11.15
CA THR A 142 -16.70 -7.41 -9.83
C THR A 142 -16.77 -8.53 -8.81
N THR A 143 -15.97 -8.41 -7.74
CA THR A 143 -15.88 -9.42 -6.68
C THR A 143 -15.90 -8.74 -5.32
N SER A 144 -16.64 -9.29 -4.36
CA SER A 144 -16.53 -8.90 -2.95
C SER A 144 -15.41 -9.68 -2.30
N LEU A 145 -14.34 -8.99 -1.91
CA LEU A 145 -13.21 -9.59 -1.21
C LEU A 145 -13.47 -9.60 0.29
N THR A 146 -13.41 -10.77 0.88
CA THR A 146 -13.47 -11.01 2.33
C THR A 146 -12.10 -11.25 2.95
N GLU A 147 -11.09 -11.45 2.09
CA GLU A 147 -9.69 -11.69 2.46
C GLU A 147 -8.77 -10.77 1.66
N TYR A 148 -7.58 -10.53 2.18
CA TYR A 148 -6.56 -9.74 1.47
C TYR A 148 -6.04 -10.51 0.25
N ASP A 149 -5.84 -9.78 -0.86
CA ASP A 149 -5.19 -10.31 -2.07
C ASP A 149 -3.80 -9.72 -2.28
N ALA A 150 -3.13 -10.10 -3.38
CA ALA A 150 -1.76 -9.67 -3.68
C ALA A 150 -1.59 -8.14 -3.84
N TYR A 151 -2.66 -7.40 -4.09
CA TYR A 151 -2.67 -5.96 -4.31
C TYR A 151 -3.33 -5.19 -3.17
N TYR A 152 -4.31 -5.78 -2.51
CA TYR A 152 -4.96 -5.22 -1.33
C TYR A 152 -4.46 -5.96 -0.09
N LEU A 153 -3.25 -5.62 0.34
CA LEU A 153 -2.57 -6.22 1.49
C LEU A 153 -2.47 -5.23 2.64
N ASP A 154 -2.55 -5.76 3.85
CA ASP A 154 -2.23 -5.02 5.06
C ASP A 154 -1.59 -5.91 6.10
N ARG A 155 -0.36 -5.56 6.51
CA ARG A 155 0.41 -6.29 7.53
C ARG A 155 -0.27 -6.30 8.90
N ARG A 156 -0.97 -5.22 9.24
CA ARG A 156 -1.63 -5.05 10.54
C ARG A 156 -3.06 -5.52 10.54
N HIS A 157 -3.60 -5.92 9.37
CA HIS A 157 -5.01 -6.27 9.19
C HIS A 157 -5.97 -5.15 9.64
N GLU A 158 -5.54 -3.90 9.53
CA GLU A 158 -6.32 -2.71 9.88
C GLU A 158 -7.16 -2.19 8.71
N ARG A 159 -6.75 -2.52 7.45
CA ARG A 159 -7.55 -2.17 6.29
C ARG A 159 -8.88 -2.90 6.31
N ALA A 160 -9.92 -2.16 5.98
CA ALA A 160 -11.26 -2.66 6.06
C ALA A 160 -11.56 -3.80 5.07
N LEU A 161 -12.20 -4.86 5.54
CA LEU A 161 -12.82 -5.93 4.77
C LEU A 161 -14.29 -6.09 5.24
N PRO A 162 -15.23 -6.51 4.37
CA PRO A 162 -15.07 -6.76 2.94
C PRO A 162 -14.92 -5.47 2.12
N VAL A 163 -14.29 -5.59 0.93
CA VAL A 163 -14.22 -4.52 -0.08
C VAL A 163 -14.68 -5.02 -1.43
N LEU A 164 -15.18 -4.12 -2.28
CA LEU A 164 -15.51 -4.42 -3.66
C LEU A 164 -14.27 -4.25 -4.53
N ARG A 165 -13.80 -5.34 -5.15
CA ARG A 165 -12.80 -5.30 -6.19
C ARG A 165 -13.48 -5.21 -7.54
N VAL A 166 -13.17 -4.18 -8.31
CA VAL A 166 -13.66 -3.96 -9.66
C VAL A 166 -12.48 -3.99 -10.61
N ARG A 167 -12.52 -4.84 -11.64
CA ARG A 167 -11.57 -4.86 -12.74
C ARG A 167 -12.19 -4.17 -13.94
N LEU A 168 -11.46 -3.22 -14.51
CA LEU A 168 -11.88 -2.49 -15.69
C LEU A 168 -11.36 -3.15 -16.98
N SER A 169 -12.05 -2.91 -18.10
CA SER A 169 -11.62 -3.35 -19.43
C SER A 169 -10.77 -2.31 -20.17
N ASP A 170 -10.20 -1.35 -19.43
CA ASP A 170 -9.27 -0.39 -19.98
C ASP A 170 -7.96 -1.06 -20.46
N ALA A 171 -7.16 -0.32 -21.23
CA ALA A 171 -5.90 -0.83 -21.78
C ALA A 171 -4.92 -1.30 -20.70
N GLU A 172 -5.03 -0.76 -19.49
CA GLU A 172 -4.19 -1.07 -18.36
C GLU A 172 -4.78 -2.11 -17.41
N GLN A 173 -5.97 -2.65 -17.73
CA GLN A 173 -6.68 -3.63 -16.90
C GLN A 173 -6.74 -3.22 -15.42
N SER A 174 -7.09 -1.96 -15.20
CA SER A 174 -7.08 -1.35 -13.88
C SER A 174 -7.97 -2.11 -12.89
N ARG A 175 -7.47 -2.25 -11.67
CA ARG A 175 -8.18 -2.86 -10.54
C ARG A 175 -8.41 -1.80 -9.48
N VAL A 176 -9.65 -1.64 -9.07
CA VAL A 176 -10.05 -0.65 -8.08
C VAL A 176 -10.71 -1.35 -6.91
N TYR A 177 -10.31 -0.97 -5.71
CA TYR A 177 -10.86 -1.49 -4.47
C TYR A 177 -11.67 -0.39 -3.79
N ILE A 178 -12.93 -0.68 -3.49
CA ILE A 178 -13.89 0.29 -2.94
C ILE A 178 -14.42 -0.24 -1.63
N ASP A 179 -14.32 0.55 -0.57
CA ASP A 179 -14.95 0.21 0.71
C ASP A 179 -16.43 0.62 0.68
N PRO A 180 -17.38 -0.33 0.75
CA PRO A 180 -18.81 -0.03 0.68
C PRO A 180 -19.33 0.73 1.92
N ARG A 181 -18.57 0.78 3.02
CA ARG A 181 -18.97 1.47 4.25
C ARG A 181 -18.77 2.99 4.20
N ASN A 182 -17.89 3.46 3.33
CA ASN A 182 -17.63 4.90 3.16
C ASN A 182 -17.74 5.36 1.71
N ALA A 183 -17.98 4.42 0.77
CA ALA A 183 -18.01 4.64 -0.67
C ALA A 183 -16.76 5.38 -1.17
N GLN A 184 -15.57 4.94 -0.74
CA GLN A 184 -14.29 5.49 -1.16
C GLN A 184 -13.43 4.43 -1.81
N VAL A 185 -12.65 4.84 -2.80
CA VAL A 185 -11.58 4.01 -3.34
C VAL A 185 -10.48 3.92 -2.29
N VAL A 186 -10.15 2.70 -1.89
CA VAL A 186 -9.13 2.39 -0.88
C VAL A 186 -7.85 1.82 -1.49
N GLY A 187 -7.81 1.70 -2.79
CA GLY A 187 -6.65 1.33 -3.60
C GLY A 187 -7.00 1.16 -5.07
N SER A 188 -6.05 1.47 -5.93
CA SER A 188 -6.12 1.16 -7.36
C SER A 188 -4.77 0.68 -7.86
N TYR A 189 -4.80 -0.18 -8.88
CA TYR A 189 -3.60 -0.75 -9.50
C TYR A 189 -3.87 -0.98 -10.98
N SER A 190 -2.95 -0.54 -11.81
CA SER A 190 -2.91 -0.77 -13.25
C SER A 190 -1.81 -1.75 -13.64
N SER A 191 -1.75 -2.15 -14.89
CA SER A 191 -0.63 -2.95 -15.41
C SER A 191 0.71 -2.22 -15.30
N ARG A 192 0.71 -0.89 -15.32
CA ARG A 192 1.92 -0.06 -15.15
C ARG A 192 2.36 0.03 -13.69
N SER A 193 1.44 0.09 -12.75
CA SER A 193 1.75 0.08 -11.32
C SER A 193 2.25 -1.28 -10.82
N TRP A 194 2.15 -2.33 -11.65
CA TRP A 194 2.71 -3.64 -11.35
C TRP A 194 4.23 -3.57 -11.07
N ILE A 195 4.98 -2.76 -11.81
CA ILE A 195 6.41 -2.56 -11.59
C ILE A 195 6.66 -2.01 -10.19
N SER A 196 5.95 -0.95 -9.80
CA SER A 196 6.03 -0.39 -8.43
C SER A 196 5.61 -1.41 -7.38
N ARG A 197 4.52 -2.15 -7.62
CA ARG A 197 4.03 -3.18 -6.68
C ARG A 197 5.06 -4.26 -6.40
N TRP A 198 5.74 -4.78 -7.43
CA TRP A 198 6.64 -5.93 -7.26
C TRP A 198 8.09 -5.53 -7.06
N LEU A 199 8.61 -4.53 -7.77
CA LEU A 199 10.00 -4.09 -7.60
C LEU A 199 10.18 -3.26 -6.33
N TYR A 200 9.28 -2.32 -6.04
CA TYR A 200 9.40 -1.53 -4.83
C TYR A 200 8.78 -2.26 -3.63
N HIS A 201 7.48 -2.44 -3.60
CA HIS A 201 6.84 -3.06 -2.42
C HIS A 201 7.23 -4.52 -2.23
N GLY A 202 7.33 -5.31 -3.31
CA GLY A 202 7.72 -6.72 -3.24
C GLY A 202 9.17 -6.89 -2.82
N LEU A 203 10.09 -6.32 -3.58
CA LEU A 203 11.53 -6.54 -3.41
C LEU A 203 12.14 -5.65 -2.32
N HIS A 204 11.87 -4.34 -2.33
CA HIS A 204 12.43 -3.41 -1.34
C HIS A 204 11.87 -3.63 0.07
N SER A 205 10.56 -3.72 0.18
CA SER A 205 9.88 -3.89 1.48
C SER A 205 9.63 -5.35 1.85
N ILE A 206 10.05 -6.30 1.00
CA ILE A 206 9.82 -7.75 1.18
C ILE A 206 8.33 -8.05 1.44
N ASN A 207 7.48 -7.31 0.74
CA ASN A 207 6.03 -7.43 0.82
C ASN A 207 5.54 -8.53 -0.15
N LEU A 208 6.04 -9.76 0.05
CA LEU A 208 5.57 -10.94 -0.66
C LEU A 208 4.32 -11.48 0.04
N PRO A 209 3.19 -11.72 -0.64
CA PRO A 209 1.91 -12.01 0.00
C PRO A 209 1.98 -13.14 1.05
N TRP A 210 2.59 -14.26 0.68
CA TRP A 210 2.71 -15.43 1.57
C TRP A 210 3.61 -15.19 2.79
N LEU A 211 4.67 -14.39 2.65
CA LEU A 211 5.60 -14.08 3.74
C LEU A 211 5.09 -12.94 4.62
N TYR A 212 4.50 -11.93 3.98
CA TYR A 212 4.04 -10.71 4.63
C TYR A 212 2.92 -10.93 5.64
N THR A 213 2.08 -11.95 5.40
CA THR A 213 1.00 -12.36 6.29
C THR A 213 1.44 -13.29 7.41
N HIS A 214 2.66 -13.87 7.33
CA HIS A 214 3.18 -14.82 8.33
C HIS A 214 4.18 -14.15 9.28
N ARG A 215 3.68 -13.57 10.34
CA ARG A 215 4.50 -13.09 11.46
C ARG A 215 4.64 -14.21 12.52
N PRO A 216 5.84 -14.39 13.16
CA PRO A 216 7.02 -13.53 13.12
C PRO A 216 8.03 -13.85 11.99
N VAL A 217 7.71 -14.78 11.07
CA VAL A 217 8.67 -15.23 10.03
C VAL A 217 9.16 -14.05 9.19
N TRP A 218 8.25 -13.18 8.77
CA TRP A 218 8.59 -11.95 8.02
C TRP A 218 9.59 -11.08 8.81
N ASP A 219 9.36 -10.87 10.10
CA ASP A 219 10.24 -10.05 10.94
C ASP A 219 11.66 -10.65 11.03
N VAL A 220 11.77 -11.96 11.22
CA VAL A 220 13.06 -12.68 11.29
C VAL A 220 13.80 -12.54 9.96
N VAL A 221 13.12 -12.75 8.83
CA VAL A 221 13.72 -12.62 7.50
C VAL A 221 14.24 -11.20 7.28
N VAL A 222 13.43 -10.19 7.54
CA VAL A 222 13.82 -8.78 7.34
C VAL A 222 15.00 -8.41 8.25
N LEU A 223 14.96 -8.78 9.52
CA LEU A 223 16.07 -8.51 10.47
C LEU A 223 17.36 -9.21 10.05
N ALA A 224 17.30 -10.45 9.59
CA ALA A 224 18.47 -11.18 9.09
C ALA A 224 19.08 -10.51 7.85
N LEU A 225 18.24 -10.10 6.89
CA LEU A 225 18.70 -9.43 5.67
C LEU A 225 19.29 -8.04 5.98
N LEU A 226 18.65 -7.26 6.86
CA LEU A 226 19.16 -5.96 7.32
C LEU A 226 20.48 -6.11 8.08
N GLY A 227 20.58 -7.08 9.01
CA GLY A 227 21.78 -7.37 9.76
C GLY A 227 22.95 -7.76 8.85
N GLY A 228 22.69 -8.65 7.88
CA GLY A 228 23.68 -9.06 6.90
C GLY A 228 24.16 -7.93 5.99
N GLY A 229 23.24 -7.10 5.49
CA GLY A 229 23.57 -5.90 4.70
C GLY A 229 24.37 -4.88 5.51
N THR A 230 24.01 -4.66 6.77
CA THR A 230 24.78 -3.79 7.69
C THR A 230 26.18 -4.32 7.92
N ALA A 231 26.34 -5.61 8.19
CA ALA A 231 27.65 -6.24 8.39
C ALA A 231 28.53 -6.15 7.11
N LEU A 232 27.92 -6.30 5.93
CA LEU A 232 28.61 -6.10 4.66
C LEU A 232 29.09 -4.65 4.52
N SER A 233 28.27 -3.66 4.84
CA SER A 233 28.62 -2.23 4.78
C SER A 233 29.73 -1.89 5.77
N VAL A 234 29.67 -2.38 7.01
CA VAL A 234 30.73 -2.19 8.03
C VAL A 234 32.06 -2.76 7.55
N THR A 235 32.06 -3.98 7.00
CA THR A 235 33.30 -4.58 6.48
C THR A 235 33.85 -3.80 5.28
N SER A 236 33.00 -3.20 4.43
CA SER A 236 33.40 -2.31 3.33
C SER A 236 34.16 -1.08 3.87
N VAL A 237 33.61 -0.41 4.87
CA VAL A 237 34.23 0.78 5.50
C VAL A 237 35.57 0.43 6.13
N ILE A 238 35.68 -0.72 6.84
CA ILE A 238 36.93 -1.18 7.41
C ILE A 238 37.99 -1.40 6.32
N LEU A 239 37.64 -2.08 5.22
CA LEU A 239 38.57 -2.33 4.12
C LEU A 239 38.99 -1.06 3.40
N ALA A 240 38.07 -0.11 3.16
CA ALA A 240 38.36 1.18 2.60
C ALA A 240 39.34 1.99 3.50
N GLY A 241 39.09 2.03 4.80
CA GLY A 241 39.97 2.67 5.77
C GLY A 241 41.40 2.06 5.80
N GLN A 242 41.48 0.73 5.73
CA GLN A 242 42.80 0.03 5.62
C GLN A 242 43.52 0.38 4.32
N LEU A 243 42.81 0.49 3.20
CA LEU A 243 43.39 0.86 1.90
C LEU A 243 43.91 2.30 1.94
N LEU A 244 43.10 3.25 2.42
CA LEU A 244 43.49 4.66 2.54
C LEU A 244 44.75 4.81 3.42
N ARG A 245 44.76 4.20 4.61
CA ARG A 245 45.93 4.24 5.48
C ARG A 245 47.21 3.72 4.80
N ARG A 246 47.13 2.65 4.00
CA ARG A 246 48.27 2.11 3.25
C ARG A 246 48.73 3.05 2.14
N THR A 247 47.82 3.72 1.46
CA THR A 247 48.11 4.67 0.37
C THR A 247 48.80 5.92 0.90
N PHE A 248 48.30 6.49 2.02
CA PHE A 248 48.91 7.68 2.60
C PHE A 248 50.14 7.43 3.47
N ALA A 249 50.33 6.18 3.94
CA ALA A 249 51.54 5.80 4.71
C ALA A 249 52.75 5.39 3.85
N ARG A 250 52.64 5.38 2.51
CA ARG A 250 53.78 5.14 1.64
C ARG A 250 54.47 6.48 1.39
N PRO A 251 55.68 6.71 1.98
CA PRO A 251 56.51 7.86 1.60
C PRO A 251 56.90 7.73 0.11
N ARG A 252 56.88 8.86 -0.61
CA ARG A 252 57.42 8.94 -1.96
C ARG A 252 58.93 8.68 -1.99
#